data_6966985bda57fb30394c10d832c80b5a
#
_entry.id   6966985bda57fb30394c10d832c80b5a
#
_cell.length_a   1.000
_cell.length_b   1.000
_cell.length_c   1.000
_cell.angle_alpha   90.00
_cell.angle_beta   90.00
_cell.angle_gamma   90.00
#
_symmetry.space_group_name_H-M   'P 1'
#
loop_
_entity.id
_entity.type
_entity.pdbx_description
1 polymer ?
#
loop_
_entity_poly.entity_id
_entity_poly.type
_entity_poly.pdbx_seq_one_letter_code
_entity_poly.pdbx_strand_id
1 'polypeptide(L)'
;MLNLSFKAVMLGLGIAFISACTMPATTIPSGEGSTLAGNSPEVANSYADIPISANDQLSVNESLLLNTGEQWIGRAVLKSKLDPVQAFEYYMAKMPDQGWINITTVQSKTSVLTYEKAARVATVQIDKGTLGGSRISVTVSPRDAIAQ
;
A
#
# COMPACT_ATOMS: atom_id res chain seq x y z
N MET A 1 -40.38 57.34 -8.85
CA MET A 1 -40.43 58.25 -7.70
C MET A 1 -39.23 57.96 -6.86
N LEU A 2 -38.22 58.76 -7.02
CA LEU A 2 -37.72 59.78 -6.07
C LEU A 2 -37.05 59.10 -4.87
N ASN A 3 -35.90 59.40 -4.47
CA ASN A 3 -34.85 60.40 -4.53
C ASN A 3 -33.66 59.86 -3.79
N LEU A 4 -32.46 60.01 -4.30
CA LEU A 4 -31.55 61.12 -4.13
C LEU A 4 -31.11 61.39 -2.70
N SER A 5 -29.88 61.26 -2.39
CA SER A 5 -28.91 62.25 -1.92
C SER A 5 -27.78 61.62 -1.15
N PHE A 6 -26.57 61.64 -1.62
CA PHE A 6 -25.56 62.66 -1.44
C PHE A 6 -25.09 62.87 0.00
N LYS A 7 -23.86 62.45 0.34
CA LYS A 7 -22.78 63.41 0.63
C LYS A 7 -21.47 62.68 1.01
N ALA A 8 -20.48 63.08 0.28
CA ALA A 8 -19.06 62.92 0.59
C ALA A 8 -18.64 63.71 1.84
N VAL A 9 -17.58 63.31 2.52
CA VAL A 9 -16.51 64.05 3.19
C VAL A 9 -15.43 63.04 3.58
N MET A 10 -14.33 63.01 2.94
CA MET A 10 -13.02 63.67 3.10
C MET A 10 -12.26 63.31 4.38
N LEU A 11 -11.07 62.84 4.12
CA LEU A 11 -9.79 63.14 4.75
C LEU A 11 -9.40 62.40 6.00
N GLY A 12 -8.32 61.67 5.91
CA GLY A 12 -7.55 61.07 7.04
C GLY A 12 -6.34 60.31 6.56
N LEU A 13 -5.31 61.06 6.21
CA LEU A 13 -3.97 60.57 5.86
C LEU A 13 -3.30 60.00 7.13
N GLY A 14 -3.00 58.70 7.11
CA GLY A 14 -2.24 58.03 8.17
C GLY A 14 -1.37 56.93 7.61
N ILE A 15 -0.15 57.27 7.21
CA ILE A 15 0.87 56.34 6.77
C ILE A 15 1.50 55.75 8.01
N ALA A 16 1.15 54.51 8.36
CA ALA A 16 1.88 53.72 9.33
C ALA A 16 2.67 52.64 8.57
N PHE A 17 3.97 52.86 8.46
CA PHE A 17 4.91 51.82 8.01
C PHE A 17 5.05 50.76 9.11
N ILE A 18 4.42 49.63 8.92
CA ILE A 18 4.70 48.42 9.72
C ILE A 18 5.74 47.64 8.95
N SER A 19 6.99 47.76 9.40
CA SER A 19 8.08 46.88 8.94
C SER A 19 7.78 45.44 9.41
N ALA A 20 7.19 44.64 8.54
CA ALA A 20 7.07 43.20 8.78
C ALA A 20 8.45 42.56 8.56
N CYS A 21 9.12 42.19 9.66
CA CYS A 21 10.23 41.26 9.62
C CYS A 21 9.70 39.91 9.10
N THR A 22 9.94 39.64 7.84
CA THR A 22 9.76 38.28 7.29
C THR A 22 10.87 37.40 7.84
N MET A 23 10.57 36.65 8.89
CA MET A 23 11.41 35.48 9.23
C MET A 23 11.23 34.43 8.11
N PRO A 24 12.33 33.87 7.57
CA PRO A 24 12.18 32.73 6.69
C PRO A 24 11.61 31.59 7.53
N ALA A 25 10.38 31.19 7.23
CA ALA A 25 9.80 29.97 7.74
C ALA A 25 10.66 28.83 7.19
N THR A 26 11.50 28.25 8.04
CA THR A 26 12.11 26.97 7.79
C THR A 26 10.94 25.98 7.75
N THR A 27 10.48 25.64 6.57
CA THR A 27 9.58 24.52 6.36
C THR A 27 10.37 23.28 6.73
N ILE A 28 10.16 22.80 7.94
CA ILE A 28 10.42 21.41 8.28
C ILE A 28 9.51 20.61 7.32
N PRO A 29 10.04 19.74 6.48
CA PRO A 29 9.19 18.82 5.77
C PRO A 29 8.51 17.95 6.85
N SER A 30 7.28 18.28 7.20
CA SER A 30 6.39 17.36 7.86
C SER A 30 6.35 16.15 6.93
N GLY A 31 6.89 15.03 7.41
CA GLY A 31 6.71 13.76 6.72
C GLY A 31 5.20 13.55 6.57
N GLU A 32 4.70 13.90 5.40
CA GLU A 32 3.41 13.45 4.96
C GLU A 32 3.49 11.94 4.98
N GLY A 33 2.87 11.35 6.00
CA GLY A 33 2.53 9.95 5.96
C GLY A 33 1.69 9.78 4.70
N SER A 34 2.34 9.40 3.59
CA SER A 34 1.67 8.95 2.39
C SER A 34 0.74 7.83 2.81
N THR A 35 -0.53 8.15 2.97
CA THR A 35 -1.60 7.16 2.94
C THR A 35 -1.61 6.66 1.50
N LEU A 36 -0.72 5.70 1.20
CA LEU A 36 -0.71 4.99 -0.06
C LEU A 36 -2.08 4.32 -0.18
N ALA A 37 -2.91 4.83 -1.07
CA ALA A 37 -4.13 4.13 -1.44
C ALA A 37 -3.71 2.74 -1.94
N GLY A 38 -4.27 1.67 -1.37
CA GLY A 38 -3.81 0.28 -1.57
C GLY A 38 -3.80 -0.25 -3.01
N ASN A 39 -4.11 0.59 -4.00
CA ASN A 39 -4.11 0.28 -5.43
C ASN A 39 -3.20 1.20 -6.24
N SER A 40 -2.29 1.97 -5.62
CA SER A 40 -1.30 2.74 -6.37
C SER A 40 -0.33 1.82 -7.09
N PRO A 41 0.03 2.08 -8.36
CA PRO A 41 1.05 1.31 -9.09
C PRO A 41 2.38 1.21 -8.34
N GLU A 42 2.71 2.23 -7.56
CA GLU A 42 3.90 2.28 -6.72
C GLU A 42 3.89 1.24 -5.59
N VAL A 43 2.73 1.00 -4.99
CA VAL A 43 2.57 -0.02 -3.94
C VAL A 43 2.62 -1.43 -4.52
N ALA A 44 2.03 -1.63 -5.70
CA ALA A 44 2.12 -2.91 -6.41
C ALA A 44 3.57 -3.23 -6.82
N ASN A 45 4.34 -2.23 -7.25
CA ASN A 45 5.77 -2.39 -7.59
C ASN A 45 6.65 -2.70 -6.36
N SER A 46 6.20 -2.38 -5.15
CA SER A 46 6.93 -2.70 -3.93
C SER A 46 6.98 -4.20 -3.63
N TYR A 47 6.03 -4.97 -4.18
CA TYR A 47 5.95 -6.44 -4.09
C TYR A 47 6.15 -7.07 -5.47
N ALA A 48 7.16 -6.61 -6.21
CA ALA A 48 7.32 -6.79 -7.65
C ALA A 48 7.29 -8.25 -8.15
N ASP A 49 7.66 -9.21 -7.30
CA ASP A 49 7.71 -10.63 -7.67
C ASP A 49 6.59 -11.49 -7.05
N ILE A 50 5.55 -10.84 -6.53
CA ILE A 50 4.31 -11.51 -6.12
C ILE A 50 3.20 -11.14 -7.10
N PRO A 51 2.51 -12.12 -7.68
CA PRO A 51 1.40 -11.84 -8.57
C PRO A 51 0.22 -11.27 -7.79
N ILE A 52 -0.12 -10.01 -8.06
CA ILE A 52 -1.29 -9.33 -7.50
C ILE A 52 -2.30 -9.19 -8.64
N SER A 53 -3.49 -9.74 -8.47
CA SER A 53 -4.56 -9.60 -9.46
C SER A 53 -5.07 -8.16 -9.50
N ALA A 54 -5.47 -7.68 -10.68
CA ALA A 54 -6.06 -6.35 -10.85
C ALA A 54 -7.32 -6.11 -9.99
N ASN A 55 -7.96 -7.18 -9.53
CA ASN A 55 -9.13 -7.13 -8.66
C ASN A 55 -8.80 -7.22 -7.17
N ASP A 56 -7.52 -7.39 -6.83
CA ASP A 56 -7.08 -7.50 -5.45
C ASP A 56 -6.76 -6.12 -4.88
N GLN A 57 -7.05 -5.94 -3.60
CA GLN A 57 -6.75 -4.73 -2.86
C GLN A 57 -5.75 -5.02 -1.76
N LEU A 58 -4.61 -4.33 -1.78
CA LEU A 58 -3.62 -4.42 -0.72
C LEU A 58 -4.12 -3.72 0.54
N SER A 59 -4.14 -4.43 1.66
CA SER A 59 -4.38 -3.87 2.99
C SER A 59 -3.09 -3.29 3.56
N VAL A 60 -2.81 -2.02 3.30
CA VAL A 60 -1.56 -1.36 3.73
C VAL A 60 -1.36 -1.45 5.25
N ASN A 61 -2.41 -1.24 6.04
CA ASN A 61 -2.35 -1.29 7.49
C ASN A 61 -2.05 -2.69 8.07
N GLU A 62 -2.25 -3.74 7.28
CA GLU A 62 -2.01 -5.13 7.68
C GLU A 62 -0.74 -5.70 7.01
N SER A 63 -0.12 -4.92 6.12
CA SER A 63 1.07 -5.30 5.36
C SER A 63 2.32 -4.68 5.99
N LEU A 64 3.45 -5.36 5.83
CA LEU A 64 4.75 -4.91 6.29
C LEU A 64 5.77 -5.13 5.18
N LEU A 65 6.53 -4.10 4.84
CA LEU A 65 7.63 -4.17 3.89
C LEU A 65 8.89 -3.70 4.60
N LEU A 66 9.91 -4.57 4.66
CA LEU A 66 11.18 -4.26 5.34
C LEU A 66 12.26 -3.82 4.36
N ASN A 67 12.25 -4.36 3.13
CA ASN A 67 13.13 -3.96 2.03
C ASN A 67 12.29 -3.75 0.78
N THR A 68 12.82 -3.07 -0.21
CA THR A 68 12.14 -2.80 -1.49
C THR A 68 12.78 -3.54 -2.67
N GLY A 69 12.07 -3.62 -3.79
CA GLY A 69 12.54 -4.26 -5.01
C GLY A 69 12.50 -5.79 -4.96
N GLU A 70 13.34 -6.44 -5.73
CA GLU A 70 13.34 -7.91 -5.88
C GLU A 70 13.81 -8.67 -4.64
N GLN A 71 14.42 -7.98 -3.67
CA GLN A 71 14.91 -8.56 -2.42
C GLN A 71 14.03 -8.19 -1.22
N TRP A 72 12.79 -7.77 -1.46
CA TRP A 72 11.90 -7.42 -0.38
C TRP A 72 11.61 -8.64 0.53
N ILE A 73 11.48 -8.37 1.80
CA ILE A 73 11.01 -9.29 2.83
C ILE A 73 9.90 -8.62 3.61
N GLY A 74 8.97 -9.41 4.13
CA GLY A 74 7.85 -8.87 4.86
C GLY A 74 6.56 -9.63 4.61
N ARG A 75 5.45 -8.93 4.69
CA ARG A 75 4.11 -9.51 4.54
C ARG A 75 3.21 -8.58 3.73
N ALA A 76 2.63 -9.11 2.66
CA ALA A 76 1.55 -8.48 1.91
C ALA A 76 0.21 -9.12 2.30
N VAL A 77 -0.77 -8.32 2.66
CA VAL A 77 -2.14 -8.78 2.93
C VAL A 77 -3.07 -8.21 1.89
N LEU A 78 -3.78 -9.09 1.19
CA LEU A 78 -4.65 -8.75 0.08
C LEU A 78 -6.10 -9.15 0.38
N LYS A 79 -7.04 -8.32 -0.04
CA LYS A 79 -8.47 -8.63 -0.13
C LYS A 79 -8.77 -8.91 -1.59
N SER A 80 -9.16 -10.13 -1.90
CA SER A 80 -9.48 -10.59 -3.26
C SER A 80 -10.97 -10.82 -3.44
N LYS A 81 -11.47 -10.55 -4.64
CA LYS A 81 -12.83 -10.92 -5.04
C LYS A 81 -12.92 -12.40 -5.45
N LEU A 82 -11.79 -13.05 -5.72
CA LEU A 82 -11.74 -14.47 -6.00
C LEU A 82 -12.16 -15.26 -4.75
N ASP A 83 -12.92 -16.31 -4.94
CA ASP A 83 -13.15 -17.25 -3.84
C ASP A 83 -11.86 -18.02 -3.47
N PRO A 84 -11.79 -18.72 -2.34
CA PRO A 84 -10.55 -19.38 -1.91
C PRO A 84 -10.00 -20.41 -2.90
N VAL A 85 -10.86 -21.11 -3.66
CA VAL A 85 -10.42 -22.09 -4.66
C VAL A 85 -9.82 -21.38 -5.87
N GLN A 86 -10.49 -20.35 -6.38
CA GLN A 86 -10.00 -19.54 -7.48
C GLN A 86 -8.69 -18.82 -7.12
N ALA A 87 -8.59 -18.29 -5.91
CA ALA A 87 -7.36 -17.66 -5.43
C ALA A 87 -6.21 -18.67 -5.34
N PHE A 88 -6.50 -19.88 -4.85
CA PHE A 88 -5.52 -20.96 -4.80
C PHE A 88 -5.00 -21.32 -6.21
N GLU A 89 -5.89 -21.53 -7.16
CA GLU A 89 -5.54 -21.82 -8.56
C GLU A 89 -4.74 -20.68 -9.20
N TYR A 90 -5.11 -19.43 -8.90
CA TYR A 90 -4.40 -18.25 -9.37
C TYR A 90 -2.93 -18.26 -8.91
N TYR A 91 -2.67 -18.45 -7.61
CA TYR A 91 -1.30 -18.46 -7.09
C TYR A 91 -0.51 -19.68 -7.57
N MET A 92 -1.15 -20.85 -7.68
CA MET A 92 -0.53 -22.04 -8.26
C MET A 92 -0.03 -21.81 -9.69
N ALA A 93 -0.81 -21.08 -10.50
CA ALA A 93 -0.45 -20.77 -11.88
C ALA A 93 0.54 -19.62 -12.01
N LYS A 94 0.40 -18.57 -11.18
CA LYS A 94 1.10 -17.29 -11.38
C LYS A 94 2.41 -17.14 -10.61
N MET A 95 2.60 -17.82 -9.51
CA MET A 95 3.87 -17.77 -8.77
C MET A 95 5.06 -18.29 -9.59
N PRO A 96 4.94 -19.41 -10.35
CA PRO A 96 6.02 -19.85 -11.23
C PRO A 96 6.37 -18.85 -12.33
N ASP A 97 5.40 -18.10 -12.87
CA ASP A 97 5.65 -17.05 -13.88
C ASP A 97 6.59 -15.94 -13.34
N GLN A 98 6.65 -15.76 -12.01
CA GLN A 98 7.53 -14.83 -11.30
C GLN A 98 8.84 -15.48 -10.82
N GLY A 99 9.10 -16.72 -11.22
CA GLY A 99 10.33 -17.45 -10.88
C GLY A 99 10.31 -18.12 -9.49
N TRP A 100 9.14 -18.27 -8.87
CA TRP A 100 8.97 -19.02 -7.62
C TRP A 100 8.79 -20.51 -7.90
N ILE A 101 9.52 -21.35 -7.18
CA ILE A 101 9.44 -22.81 -7.26
C ILE A 101 8.57 -23.31 -6.12
N ASN A 102 7.54 -24.07 -6.42
CA ASN A 102 6.66 -24.64 -5.40
C ASN A 102 7.37 -25.70 -4.57
N ILE A 103 7.32 -25.60 -3.24
CA ILE A 103 7.88 -26.58 -2.30
C ILE A 103 6.77 -27.49 -1.78
N THR A 104 5.67 -26.89 -1.32
CA THR A 104 4.55 -27.64 -0.76
C THR A 104 3.24 -26.90 -0.89
N THR A 105 2.17 -27.67 -0.89
CA THR A 105 0.81 -27.17 -1.09
C THR A 105 -0.14 -27.95 -0.20
N VAL A 106 -0.94 -27.22 0.57
CA VAL A 106 -2.03 -27.77 1.38
C VAL A 106 -3.30 -27.01 1.05
N GLN A 107 -4.32 -27.71 0.57
CA GLN A 107 -5.62 -27.14 0.30
C GLN A 107 -6.62 -27.61 1.35
N SER A 108 -7.18 -26.63 2.10
CA SER A 108 -8.15 -26.89 3.16
C SER A 108 -9.01 -25.63 3.38
N LYS A 109 -9.67 -25.53 4.55
CA LYS A 109 -10.38 -24.29 4.93
C LYS A 109 -9.49 -23.06 4.88
N THR A 110 -8.24 -23.21 5.33
CA THR A 110 -7.14 -22.27 5.11
C THR A 110 -6.15 -22.97 4.20
N SER A 111 -6.02 -22.55 2.98
CA SER A 111 -5.06 -23.12 2.05
C SER A 111 -3.68 -22.47 2.22
N VAL A 112 -2.63 -23.26 2.08
CA VAL A 112 -1.24 -22.80 2.22
C VAL A 112 -0.42 -23.31 1.04
N LEU A 113 0.27 -22.40 0.37
CA LEU A 113 1.25 -22.71 -0.66
C LEU A 113 2.59 -22.13 -0.23
N THR A 114 3.63 -22.95 -0.32
CA THR A 114 4.99 -22.52 0.02
C THR A 114 5.88 -22.61 -1.22
N TYR A 115 6.64 -21.57 -1.44
CA TYR A 115 7.54 -21.43 -2.58
C TYR A 115 8.92 -21.02 -2.13
N GLU A 116 9.92 -21.30 -2.97
CA GLU A 116 11.27 -20.76 -2.82
C GLU A 116 11.70 -20.02 -4.08
N LYS A 117 12.51 -18.96 -3.90
CA LYS A 117 13.16 -18.22 -4.98
C LYS A 117 14.48 -17.66 -4.47
N ALA A 118 15.59 -18.16 -5.02
CA ALA A 118 16.94 -17.83 -4.54
C ALA A 118 17.10 -18.11 -3.01
N ALA A 119 17.48 -17.11 -2.24
CA ALA A 119 17.64 -17.20 -0.78
C ALA A 119 16.38 -16.81 0.00
N ARG A 120 15.19 -16.88 -0.62
CA ARG A 120 13.92 -16.48 0.02
C ARG A 120 12.88 -17.58 -0.05
N VAL A 121 12.00 -17.58 0.94
CA VAL A 121 10.81 -18.44 1.00
C VAL A 121 9.58 -17.55 1.05
N ALA A 122 8.59 -17.85 0.20
CA ALA A 122 7.28 -17.22 0.21
C ALA A 122 6.22 -18.22 0.70
N THR A 123 5.40 -17.80 1.67
CA THR A 123 4.23 -18.56 2.10
C THR A 123 2.98 -17.76 1.75
N VAL A 124 2.15 -18.33 0.89
CA VAL A 124 0.83 -17.79 0.52
C VAL A 124 -0.22 -18.52 1.34
N GLN A 125 -0.88 -17.81 2.22
CA GLN A 125 -2.01 -18.30 3.01
C GLN A 125 -3.31 -17.70 2.46
N ILE A 126 -4.30 -18.53 2.21
CA ILE A 126 -5.59 -18.14 1.63
C ILE A 126 -6.72 -18.56 2.56
N ASP A 127 -7.44 -17.58 3.06
CA ASP A 127 -8.61 -17.73 3.91
C ASP A 127 -9.85 -17.16 3.22
N LYS A 128 -11.02 -17.63 3.62
CA LYS A 128 -12.28 -17.03 3.21
C LYS A 128 -12.39 -15.61 3.75
N GLY A 129 -12.73 -14.66 2.88
CA GLY A 129 -12.97 -13.27 3.27
C GLY A 129 -14.24 -13.10 4.09
N THR A 130 -14.28 -12.13 4.99
CA THR A 130 -15.42 -11.84 5.87
C THR A 130 -16.65 -11.31 5.11
N LEU A 131 -16.42 -10.60 4.02
CA LEU A 131 -17.46 -10.00 3.16
C LEU A 131 -17.59 -10.72 1.80
N GLY A 132 -17.14 -11.97 1.71
CA GLY A 132 -17.02 -12.72 0.47
C GLY A 132 -15.61 -12.67 -0.10
N GLY A 133 -15.33 -13.45 -1.16
CA GLY A 133 -13.99 -13.57 -1.73
C GLY A 133 -13.00 -14.22 -0.78
N SER A 134 -11.72 -13.81 -0.88
CA SER A 134 -10.64 -14.33 -0.06
C SER A 134 -9.84 -13.23 0.63
N ARG A 135 -9.24 -13.58 1.76
CA ARG A 135 -8.13 -12.87 2.37
C ARG A 135 -6.85 -13.66 2.12
N ILE A 136 -5.91 -13.02 1.49
CA ILE A 136 -4.64 -13.64 1.09
C ILE A 136 -3.52 -12.97 1.86
N SER A 137 -2.65 -13.76 2.47
CA SER A 137 -1.47 -13.28 3.18
C SER A 137 -0.24 -13.91 2.56
N VAL A 138 0.59 -13.09 1.93
CA VAL A 138 1.88 -13.53 1.37
C VAL A 138 2.98 -13.06 2.30
N THR A 139 3.65 -14.00 2.94
CA THR A 139 4.82 -13.70 3.79
C THR A 139 6.07 -14.15 3.07
N VAL A 140 7.03 -13.23 2.90
CA VAL A 140 8.35 -13.52 2.32
C VAL A 140 9.41 -13.31 3.39
N SER A 141 10.25 -14.31 3.58
CA SER A 141 11.35 -14.32 4.55
C SER A 141 12.64 -14.85 3.92
N PRO A 142 13.81 -14.50 4.47
CA PRO A 142 15.05 -15.18 4.12
C PRO A 142 14.96 -16.68 4.42
N ARG A 143 15.56 -17.50 3.56
CA ARG A 143 15.60 -18.96 3.74
C ARG A 143 16.41 -19.36 4.97
N ASP A 144 17.53 -18.68 5.21
CA ASP A 144 18.48 -19.01 6.26
C ASP A 144 18.08 -18.55 7.67
N ALA A 145 17.00 -17.76 7.78
CA ALA A 145 16.50 -17.28 9.08
C ALA A 145 15.90 -18.41 9.95
N ILE A 146 15.75 -19.62 9.39
CA ILE A 146 15.14 -20.78 10.09
C ILE A 146 16.20 -21.73 10.65
N ALA A 147 17.50 -21.48 10.39
CA ALA A 147 18.60 -22.37 10.72
C ALA A 147 19.38 -21.97 11.99
N GLN A 148 18.76 -21.22 12.94
CA GLN A 148 19.36 -20.89 14.24
C GLN A 148 18.52 -21.41 15.39
#